data_d6a7fae82d5613bf126ba7dae789fb53
#
_entry.id   d6a7fae82d5613bf126ba7dae789fb53
#
_cell.length_a   1.000
_cell.length_b   1.000
_cell.length_c   1.000
_cell.angle_alpha   90.00
_cell.angle_beta   90.00
_cell.angle_gamma   90.00
#
_symmetry.space_group_name_H-M   'P 1'
#
loop_
_entity.id
_entity.type
_entity.pdbx_description
1 polymer ?
#
loop_
_entity_poly.entity_id
_entity_poly.type
_entity_poly.pdbx_seq_one_letter_code
_entity_poly.pdbx_strand_id
1 'polypeptide(L)'
;LHVSFKKPSEEICTFFNIDPEKGTKCMVLERVRGNKEYPFVSFISYFNPNIPLTGDEDFTQPLYGVLENKYNIIVKTSKEEVSARLAGEFIAEKLDIKSSDPILIRKRFVYDINQVPIEYNIGYYRADSFTYTIEAER
;
A
#
# COMPACT_ATOMS: atom_id res chain seq x y z
N LEU A 1 -4.49 12.71 -0.48
CA LEU A 1 -5.10 11.47 0.01
C LEU A 1 -6.46 11.25 -0.66
N HIS A 2 -6.65 10.10 -1.24
CA HIS A 2 -7.93 9.67 -1.81
C HIS A 2 -8.37 8.38 -1.15
N VAL A 3 -9.60 8.34 -0.65
CA VAL A 3 -10.20 7.17 0.00
C VAL A 3 -11.32 6.66 -0.89
N SER A 4 -11.35 5.36 -1.13
CA SER A 4 -12.40 4.71 -1.92
C SER A 4 -12.64 3.29 -1.44
N PHE A 5 -13.67 2.64 -1.98
CA PHE A 5 -13.95 1.23 -1.77
C PHE A 5 -13.96 0.56 -3.13
N LYS A 6 -13.05 -0.40 -3.34
CA LYS A 6 -12.85 -1.05 -4.63
C LYS A 6 -12.77 -2.56 -4.49
N LYS A 7 -13.18 -3.25 -5.54
CA LYS A 7 -12.94 -4.69 -5.67
C LYS A 7 -11.45 -4.92 -5.85
N PRO A 8 -10.82 -5.77 -5.02
CA PRO A 8 -9.41 -6.07 -5.15
C PRO A 8 -9.14 -7.04 -6.31
N SER A 9 -7.88 -7.07 -6.76
CA SER A 9 -7.40 -8.06 -7.72
C SER A 9 -7.39 -9.46 -7.12
N GLU A 10 -7.19 -10.50 -7.96
CA GLU A 10 -7.06 -11.87 -7.49
C GLU A 10 -5.92 -12.04 -6.50
N GLU A 11 -4.78 -11.40 -6.74
CA GLU A 11 -3.63 -11.43 -5.82
C GLU A 11 -4.02 -10.95 -4.42
N ILE A 12 -4.74 -9.84 -4.34
CA ILE A 12 -5.17 -9.26 -3.08
C ILE A 12 -6.24 -10.11 -2.42
N CYS A 13 -7.17 -10.65 -3.20
CA CYS A 13 -8.17 -11.60 -2.69
C CYS A 13 -7.51 -12.82 -2.06
N THR A 14 -6.50 -13.38 -2.72
CA THR A 14 -5.75 -14.52 -2.19
C THR A 14 -5.05 -14.17 -0.89
N PHE A 15 -4.44 -12.99 -0.82
CA PHE A 15 -3.77 -12.53 0.39
C PHE A 15 -4.75 -12.39 1.56
N PHE A 16 -5.91 -11.78 1.34
CA PHE A 16 -6.92 -11.60 2.40
C PHE A 16 -7.80 -12.83 2.61
N ASN A 17 -7.62 -13.88 1.81
CA ASN A 17 -8.45 -15.08 1.85
C ASN A 17 -9.95 -14.78 1.66
N ILE A 18 -10.25 -13.97 0.66
CA ILE A 18 -11.62 -13.63 0.26
C ILE A 18 -11.94 -14.19 -1.12
N ASP A 19 -13.21 -14.54 -1.32
CA ASP A 19 -13.68 -15.09 -2.58
C ASP A 19 -13.89 -13.95 -3.60
N PRO A 20 -13.14 -13.93 -4.72
CA PRO A 20 -13.29 -12.88 -5.72
C PRO A 20 -14.68 -12.85 -6.38
N GLU A 21 -15.40 -13.97 -6.36
CA GLU A 21 -16.75 -14.07 -6.96
C GLU A 21 -17.81 -13.34 -6.14
N LYS A 22 -17.56 -13.06 -4.86
CA LYS A 22 -18.52 -12.38 -3.98
C LYS A 22 -18.60 -10.88 -4.18
N GLY A 23 -17.68 -10.31 -4.94
CA GLY A 23 -17.66 -8.88 -5.21
C GLY A 23 -17.39 -8.00 -3.99
N THR A 24 -16.76 -8.56 -2.96
CA THR A 24 -16.40 -7.82 -1.74
C THR A 24 -15.45 -6.67 -2.07
N LYS A 25 -15.72 -5.50 -1.49
CA LYS A 25 -14.88 -4.32 -1.68
C LYS A 25 -13.99 -4.09 -0.47
N CYS A 26 -12.76 -3.66 -0.72
CA CYS A 26 -11.82 -3.22 0.30
C CYS A 26 -11.79 -1.71 0.38
N MET A 27 -11.57 -1.16 1.58
CA MET A 27 -11.19 0.24 1.68
C MET A 27 -9.80 0.43 1.08
N VAL A 28 -9.65 1.45 0.24
CA VAL A 28 -8.42 1.75 -0.48
C VAL A 28 -8.00 3.18 -0.18
N LEU A 29 -6.74 3.33 0.20
CA LEU A 29 -6.11 4.64 0.38
C LEU A 29 -5.09 4.85 -0.74
N GLU A 30 -5.17 6.00 -1.38
CA GLU A 30 -4.20 6.40 -2.40
C GLU A 30 -3.54 7.70 -1.97
N ARG A 31 -2.23 7.73 -2.01
CA ARG A 31 -1.42 8.92 -1.66
C ARG A 31 -0.29 9.10 -2.64
N VAL A 32 0.01 10.38 -2.88
CA VAL A 32 1.26 10.77 -3.54
C VAL A 32 2.05 11.61 -2.53
N ARG A 33 3.30 11.28 -2.32
CA ARG A 33 4.19 11.99 -1.41
C ARG A 33 5.40 12.50 -2.17
N GLY A 34 5.89 13.66 -1.74
CA GLY A 34 7.06 14.29 -2.34
C GLY A 34 7.50 15.49 -1.51
N ASN A 35 8.40 16.25 -2.07
CA ASN A 35 8.81 17.55 -1.51
C ASN A 35 8.11 18.66 -2.29
N LYS A 36 8.55 19.93 -2.09
CA LYS A 36 7.97 21.09 -2.78
C LYS A 36 8.24 21.11 -4.27
N GLU A 37 9.25 20.39 -4.73
CA GLU A 37 9.71 20.43 -6.12
C GLU A 37 9.03 19.37 -6.99
N TYR A 38 8.90 18.13 -6.46
CA TYR A 38 8.31 17.03 -7.23
C TYR A 38 7.80 15.90 -6.33
N PRO A 39 6.84 15.09 -6.81
CA PRO A 39 6.45 13.86 -6.15
C PRO A 39 7.52 12.78 -6.36
N PHE A 40 7.76 11.92 -5.36
CA PHE A 40 8.73 10.82 -5.51
C PHE A 40 8.15 9.43 -5.20
N VAL A 41 6.94 9.34 -4.67
CA VAL A 41 6.28 8.06 -4.47
C VAL A 41 4.77 8.18 -4.56
N SER A 42 4.16 7.18 -5.19
CA SER A 42 2.70 6.98 -5.23
C SER A 42 2.36 5.68 -4.52
N PHE A 43 1.50 5.73 -3.51
CA PHE A 43 1.08 4.57 -2.70
C PHE A 43 -0.37 4.23 -2.95
N ILE A 44 -0.65 2.92 -2.92
CA ILE A 44 -2.02 2.40 -2.86
C ILE A 44 -2.05 1.34 -1.76
N SER A 45 -2.95 1.49 -0.80
CA SER A 45 -3.15 0.51 0.28
C SER A 45 -4.55 -0.06 0.25
N TYR A 46 -4.65 -1.39 0.27
CA TYR A 46 -5.91 -2.12 0.42
C TYR A 46 -5.96 -2.71 1.82
N PHE A 47 -7.10 -2.57 2.50
CA PHE A 47 -7.28 -3.08 3.85
C PHE A 47 -8.23 -4.27 3.85
N ASN A 48 -7.96 -5.23 4.74
CA ASN A 48 -8.80 -6.41 4.89
C ASN A 48 -10.26 -6.00 5.13
N PRO A 49 -11.22 -6.45 4.30
CA PRO A 49 -12.62 -6.03 4.42
C PRO A 49 -13.29 -6.50 5.71
N ASN A 50 -12.70 -7.44 6.45
CA ASN A 50 -13.21 -7.85 7.76
C ASN A 50 -12.96 -6.80 8.84
N ILE A 51 -12.10 -5.82 8.60
CA ILE A 51 -11.92 -4.67 9.49
C ILE A 51 -12.99 -3.65 9.11
N PRO A 52 -13.87 -3.26 10.05
CA PRO A 52 -15.01 -2.39 9.73
C PRO A 52 -14.61 -0.91 9.57
N LEU A 53 -13.63 -0.66 8.71
CA LEU A 53 -13.21 0.69 8.34
C LEU A 53 -14.31 1.38 7.53
N THR A 54 -14.60 2.64 7.86
CA THR A 54 -15.70 3.40 7.25
C THR A 54 -15.26 4.30 6.12
N GLY A 55 -13.96 4.66 6.08
CA GLY A 55 -13.44 5.70 5.20
C GLY A 55 -13.42 7.09 5.84
N ASP A 56 -14.03 7.24 6.99
CA ASP A 56 -14.12 8.51 7.74
C ASP A 56 -13.16 8.57 8.93
N GLU A 57 -12.21 7.64 9.01
CA GLU A 57 -11.17 7.63 10.03
C GLU A 57 -10.30 8.89 9.94
N ASP A 58 -9.68 9.28 11.06
CA ASP A 58 -8.75 10.41 11.09
C ASP A 58 -7.40 10.03 10.48
N PHE A 59 -7.26 10.27 9.18
CA PHE A 59 -6.04 9.94 8.44
C PHE A 59 -4.90 10.94 8.68
N THR A 60 -5.10 11.96 9.50
CA THR A 60 -4.00 12.82 9.95
C THR A 60 -3.15 12.14 11.01
N GLN A 61 -3.68 11.10 11.66
CA GLN A 61 -2.98 10.28 12.63
C GLN A 61 -2.37 9.04 11.96
N PRO A 62 -1.33 8.44 12.56
CA PRO A 62 -0.81 7.17 12.07
C PRO A 62 -1.91 6.11 12.06
N LEU A 63 -2.17 5.53 10.90
CA LEU A 63 -3.28 4.60 10.73
C LEU A 63 -3.16 3.36 11.60
N TYR A 64 -1.94 2.85 11.82
CA TYR A 64 -1.75 1.68 12.68
C TYR A 64 -2.11 1.98 14.13
N GLY A 65 -1.95 3.22 14.57
CA GLY A 65 -2.45 3.66 15.88
C GLY A 65 -3.97 3.66 15.94
N VAL A 66 -4.62 4.09 14.87
CA VAL A 66 -6.10 4.03 14.76
C VAL A 66 -6.58 2.58 14.81
N LEU A 67 -5.93 1.67 14.09
CA LEU A 67 -6.27 0.24 14.12
C LEU A 67 -6.13 -0.35 15.52
N GLU A 68 -5.07 -0.01 16.23
CA GLU A 68 -4.85 -0.50 17.59
C GLU A 68 -5.88 0.06 18.57
N ASN A 69 -6.09 1.38 18.56
CA ASN A 69 -6.94 2.05 19.54
C ASN A 69 -8.43 1.82 19.31
N LYS A 70 -8.87 1.75 18.06
CA LYS A 70 -10.29 1.66 17.72
C LYS A 70 -10.74 0.22 17.44
N TYR A 71 -9.88 -0.61 16.85
CA TYR A 71 -10.23 -1.95 16.41
C TYR A 71 -9.47 -3.05 17.14
N ASN A 72 -8.60 -2.68 18.07
CA ASN A 72 -7.76 -3.62 18.84
C ASN A 72 -6.91 -4.52 17.94
N ILE A 73 -6.40 -3.96 16.84
CA ILE A 73 -5.56 -4.64 15.87
C ILE A 73 -4.14 -4.13 16.05
N ILE A 74 -3.22 -5.02 16.41
CA ILE A 74 -1.81 -4.68 16.60
C ILE A 74 -1.03 -5.21 15.41
N VAL A 75 -0.54 -4.31 14.56
CA VAL A 75 0.31 -4.65 13.41
C VAL A 75 1.68 -5.10 13.94
N LYS A 76 2.17 -6.24 13.46
CA LYS A 76 3.43 -6.80 13.96
C LYS A 76 4.47 -7.09 12.88
N THR A 77 4.06 -7.75 11.80
CA THR A 77 5.02 -8.21 10.78
C THR A 77 4.61 -7.75 9.41
N SER A 78 5.61 -7.63 8.53
CA SER A 78 5.37 -7.41 7.12
C SER A 78 6.36 -8.23 6.28
N LYS A 79 5.88 -8.69 5.14
CA LYS A 79 6.69 -9.27 4.08
C LYS A 79 6.78 -8.22 2.98
N GLU A 80 7.96 -8.03 2.43
CA GLU A 80 8.20 -7.07 1.38
C GLU A 80 8.74 -7.73 0.13
N GLU A 81 8.26 -7.28 -1.02
CA GLU A 81 8.78 -7.66 -2.33
C GLU A 81 9.15 -6.38 -3.08
N VAL A 82 10.38 -6.32 -3.58
CA VAL A 82 10.89 -5.17 -4.33
C VAL A 82 11.23 -5.62 -5.73
N SER A 83 10.76 -4.86 -6.71
CA SER A 83 11.03 -5.09 -8.11
C SER A 83 11.26 -3.76 -8.83
N ALA A 84 11.61 -3.83 -10.12
CA ALA A 84 11.85 -2.64 -10.93
C ALA A 84 11.23 -2.83 -12.30
N ARG A 85 10.74 -1.75 -12.86
CA ARG A 85 10.26 -1.69 -14.25
C ARG A 85 10.29 -0.25 -14.76
N LEU A 86 9.97 -0.06 -16.03
CA LEU A 86 9.71 1.28 -16.55
C LEU A 86 8.37 1.78 -16.03
N ALA A 87 8.27 3.09 -15.80
CA ALA A 87 7.09 3.69 -15.20
C ALA A 87 5.80 3.41 -15.97
N GLY A 88 5.84 3.56 -17.30
CA GLY A 88 4.64 3.58 -18.11
C GLY A 88 3.89 4.91 -17.94
N GLU A 89 2.87 5.14 -18.75
CA GLU A 89 2.19 6.44 -18.81
C GLU A 89 1.47 6.79 -17.52
N PHE A 90 0.77 5.83 -16.92
CA PHE A 90 -0.06 6.08 -15.73
C PHE A 90 0.77 6.51 -14.51
N ILE A 91 1.85 5.78 -14.22
CA ILE A 91 2.72 6.10 -13.08
C ILE A 91 3.59 7.32 -13.39
N ALA A 92 4.04 7.47 -14.64
CA ALA A 92 4.83 8.62 -15.05
C ALA A 92 4.10 9.94 -14.79
N GLU A 93 2.81 9.98 -15.08
CA GLU A 93 1.99 11.16 -14.81
C GLU A 93 1.92 11.46 -13.31
N LYS A 94 1.72 10.44 -12.49
CA LYS A 94 1.64 10.60 -11.02
C LYS A 94 2.94 11.06 -10.39
N LEU A 95 4.08 10.65 -10.94
CA LEU A 95 5.39 10.94 -10.39
C LEU A 95 6.13 12.07 -11.13
N ASP A 96 5.50 12.66 -12.12
CA ASP A 96 6.07 13.72 -12.95
C ASP A 96 7.42 13.31 -13.55
N ILE A 97 7.43 12.15 -14.17
CA ILE A 97 8.60 11.56 -14.86
C ILE A 97 8.18 11.10 -16.25
N LYS A 98 9.13 10.59 -17.03
CA LYS A 98 8.86 10.02 -18.35
C LYS A 98 8.39 8.58 -18.23
N SER A 99 7.57 8.12 -19.16
CA SER A 99 7.12 6.73 -19.21
C SER A 99 8.27 5.73 -19.34
N SER A 100 9.39 6.16 -19.89
CA SER A 100 10.62 5.36 -20.05
C SER A 100 11.56 5.44 -18.86
N ASP A 101 11.25 6.24 -17.83
CA ASP A 101 12.07 6.32 -16.64
C ASP A 101 11.86 5.08 -15.76
N PRO A 102 12.92 4.56 -15.10
CA PRO A 102 12.78 3.43 -14.21
C PRO A 102 12.13 3.82 -12.89
N ILE A 103 11.37 2.87 -12.33
CA ILE A 103 10.80 2.99 -10.98
C ILE A 103 11.10 1.72 -10.19
N LEU A 104 11.13 1.87 -8.87
CA LEU A 104 11.09 0.74 -7.95
C LEU A 104 9.66 0.52 -7.48
N ILE A 105 9.27 -0.74 -7.40
CA ILE A 105 7.96 -1.14 -6.88
C ILE A 105 8.22 -1.90 -5.58
N ARG A 106 7.55 -1.48 -4.51
CA ARG A 106 7.62 -2.15 -3.22
C ARG A 106 6.21 -2.59 -2.84
N LYS A 107 6.02 -3.90 -2.74
CA LYS A 107 4.79 -4.49 -2.21
C LYS A 107 5.03 -4.86 -0.76
N ARG A 108 4.08 -4.52 0.11
CA ARG A 108 4.10 -4.89 1.53
C ARG A 108 2.84 -5.67 1.85
N PHE A 109 3.05 -6.82 2.47
CA PHE A 109 2.00 -7.71 2.98
C PHE A 109 2.06 -7.63 4.49
N VAL A 110 1.10 -6.96 5.12
CA VAL A 110 1.15 -6.60 6.53
C VAL A 110 0.20 -7.49 7.34
N TYR A 111 0.71 -8.00 8.46
CA TYR A 111 0.01 -8.93 9.36
C TYR A 111 -0.05 -8.39 10.78
N ASP A 112 -1.09 -8.76 11.52
CA ASP A 112 -1.19 -8.46 12.94
C ASP A 112 -0.44 -9.49 13.79
N ILE A 113 -0.55 -9.34 15.14
CA ILE A 113 0.11 -10.25 16.09
C ILE A 113 -0.42 -11.68 16.03
N ASN A 114 -1.59 -11.91 15.43
CA ASN A 114 -2.18 -13.23 15.23
C ASN A 114 -1.97 -13.75 13.81
N GLN A 115 -1.09 -13.10 13.04
CA GLN A 115 -0.80 -13.43 11.65
C GLN A 115 -2.00 -13.29 10.71
N VAL A 116 -2.96 -12.47 11.07
CA VAL A 116 -4.09 -12.12 10.22
C VAL A 116 -3.64 -11.05 9.22
N PRO A 117 -3.88 -11.23 7.91
CA PRO A 117 -3.57 -10.21 6.92
C PRO A 117 -4.37 -8.93 7.17
N ILE A 118 -3.70 -7.79 7.20
CA ILE A 118 -4.31 -6.49 7.53
C ILE A 118 -4.30 -5.56 6.33
N GLU A 119 -3.16 -5.42 5.67
CA GLU A 119 -2.96 -4.44 4.61
C GLU A 119 -2.11 -5.00 3.50
N TYR A 120 -2.52 -4.74 2.25
CA TYR A 120 -1.68 -4.88 1.07
C TYR A 120 -1.34 -3.48 0.58
N ASN A 121 -0.05 -3.15 0.60
CA ASN A 121 0.42 -1.84 0.18
C ASN A 121 1.33 -1.99 -1.03
N ILE A 122 1.13 -1.16 -2.04
CA ILE A 122 2.04 -1.09 -3.18
C ILE A 122 2.50 0.36 -3.34
N GLY A 123 3.82 0.56 -3.38
CA GLY A 123 4.43 1.86 -3.61
C GLY A 123 5.23 1.87 -4.91
N TYR A 124 5.04 2.94 -5.68
CA TYR A 124 5.78 3.19 -6.92
C TYR A 124 6.71 4.36 -6.67
N TYR A 125 8.01 4.11 -6.69
CA TYR A 125 9.05 5.07 -6.31
C TYR A 125 9.86 5.51 -7.51
N ARG A 126 10.13 6.81 -7.62
CA ARG A 126 11.13 7.30 -8.57
C ARG A 126 12.48 6.66 -8.21
N ALA A 127 13.15 6.07 -9.20
CA ALA A 127 14.43 5.41 -8.98
C ALA A 127 15.54 6.38 -8.57
N ASP A 128 15.43 7.65 -8.99
CA ASP A 128 16.41 8.70 -8.64
C ASP A 128 16.25 9.26 -7.22
N SER A 129 15.16 8.88 -6.52
CA SER A 129 14.82 9.44 -5.20
C SER A 129 14.71 8.38 -4.12
N PHE A 130 14.95 7.11 -4.43
CA PHE A 130 14.74 6.01 -3.50
C PHE A 130 15.87 5.00 -3.56
N THR A 131 16.39 4.65 -2.38
CA THR A 131 17.36 3.57 -2.20
C THR A 131 16.81 2.58 -1.19
N TYR A 132 16.78 1.31 -1.55
CA TYR A 132 16.36 0.23 -0.66
C TYR A 132 17.59 -0.43 -0.05
N THR A 133 17.67 -0.42 1.28
CA THR A 133 18.80 -0.99 2.01
C THR A 133 18.31 -2.11 2.92
N ILE A 134 18.98 -3.26 2.87
CA ILE A 134 18.73 -4.39 3.75
C ILE A 134 20.02 -4.72 4.47
N GLU A 135 19.91 -4.90 5.79
CA GLU A 135 20.98 -5.46 6.59
C GLU A 135 20.61 -6.87 7.00
N ALA A 136 21.54 -7.79 6.89
CA ALA A 136 21.33 -9.19 7.28
C ALA A 136 22.45 -9.65 8.19
N GLU A 137 22.09 -10.41 9.23
CA GLU A 137 23.05 -11.06 10.11
C GLU A 137 23.38 -12.44 9.57
N ARG A 138 24.65 -12.80 9.69
CA ARG A 138 25.13 -14.10 9.25
C ARG A 138 24.92 -15.18 10.31
#